data_f80b9deab91cbbc141b37fe82750a79c
#
_entry.id   f80b9deab91cbbc141b37fe82750a79c
#
_cell.length_a   1.000
_cell.length_b   1.000
_cell.length_c   1.000
_cell.angle_alpha   90.00
_cell.angle_beta   90.00
_cell.angle_gamma   90.00
#
_symmetry.space_group_name_H-M   'P 1'
#
loop_
_entity.id
_entity.type
_entity.pdbx_description
1 polymer ?
#
loop_
_entity_poly.entity_id
_entity_poly.type
_entity_poly.pdbx_seq_one_letter_code
_entity_poly.pdbx_strand_id
1 'polypeptide(L)'
;MELRQLRTFEAVARHRTVTDAAVALDLAPSSVSQQIRTLEVALGEALFVRGPKGMGLTAAGRRLRPWARSLLAQAERAVREVRGERRLLRLGALETIAGSHVPQVLARLAERRPDIDVEVHSDRARDGLLSDVTEGRLEAALLLDSGSDLGGLGFPAPAGPLAFLDLDPVPLTLVAAPGHRLAARTELTSADLHGERLLVNVPECSFWMAGDRILGPGPKRVRAGGVPVMRAWAEHGLGITLLPRFAVADGLHSGALVALDLPLPDLSLRLVWREDQEALPGLRDILYAAVAAVPSGEL
;
A
#
# COMPACT_ATOMS: atom_id res chain seq x y z
N MET A 1 -2.53 -30.49 12.06
CA MET A 1 -2.47 -29.40 11.05
C MET A 1 -1.18 -29.54 10.25
N GLU A 2 -1.26 -29.56 8.91
CA GLU A 2 -0.13 -29.76 8.00
C GLU A 2 -0.11 -28.67 6.93
N LEU A 3 1.08 -28.35 6.38
CA LEU A 3 1.23 -27.30 5.35
C LEU A 3 0.37 -27.56 4.10
N ARG A 4 0.22 -28.84 3.69
CA ARG A 4 -0.66 -29.20 2.56
C ARG A 4 -2.11 -28.84 2.82
N GLN A 5 -2.60 -29.02 4.06
CA GLN A 5 -3.96 -28.65 4.45
C GLN A 5 -4.16 -27.13 4.44
N LEU A 6 -3.15 -26.36 4.85
CA LEU A 6 -3.18 -24.91 4.77
C LEU A 6 -3.17 -24.41 3.33
N ARG A 7 -2.40 -25.04 2.41
CA ARG A 7 -2.46 -24.73 0.97
C ARG A 7 -3.85 -24.98 0.41
N THR A 8 -4.46 -26.11 0.77
CA THR A 8 -5.82 -26.46 0.35
C THR A 8 -6.85 -25.47 0.90
N PHE A 9 -6.73 -25.09 2.17
CA PHE A 9 -7.57 -24.06 2.78
C PHE A 9 -7.48 -22.72 2.04
N GLU A 10 -6.28 -22.22 1.75
CA GLU A 10 -6.09 -20.98 0.98
C GLU A 10 -6.64 -21.07 -0.45
N ALA A 11 -6.45 -22.19 -1.13
CA ALA A 11 -7.00 -22.39 -2.47
C ALA A 11 -8.54 -22.34 -2.45
N VAL A 12 -9.21 -23.02 -1.50
CA VAL A 12 -10.68 -22.97 -1.37
C VAL A 12 -11.15 -21.56 -0.99
N ALA A 13 -10.43 -20.86 -0.11
CA ALA A 13 -10.75 -19.48 0.27
C ALA A 13 -10.63 -18.50 -0.90
N ARG A 14 -9.69 -18.73 -1.82
CA ARG A 14 -9.42 -17.92 -3.01
C ARG A 14 -10.44 -18.17 -4.12
N HIS A 15 -10.65 -19.45 -4.46
CA HIS A 15 -11.46 -19.86 -5.60
C HIS A 15 -12.94 -20.01 -5.26
N ARG A 16 -13.30 -20.05 -3.98
CA ARG A 16 -14.67 -20.16 -3.45
C ARG A 16 -15.43 -21.42 -3.83
N THR A 17 -14.79 -22.36 -4.54
CA THR A 17 -15.34 -23.69 -4.80
C THR A 17 -14.27 -24.77 -4.59
N VAL A 18 -14.72 -25.94 -4.20
CA VAL A 18 -13.83 -27.11 -4.05
C VAL A 18 -13.29 -27.55 -5.41
N THR A 19 -14.10 -27.46 -6.46
CA THR A 19 -13.73 -27.89 -7.81
C THR A 19 -12.63 -26.99 -8.39
N ASP A 20 -12.78 -25.67 -8.33
CA ASP A 20 -11.76 -24.75 -8.86
C ASP A 20 -10.48 -24.78 -8.04
N ALA A 21 -10.60 -24.95 -6.71
CA ALA A 21 -9.43 -25.17 -5.85
C ALA A 21 -8.69 -26.48 -6.18
N ALA A 22 -9.43 -27.54 -6.51
CA ALA A 22 -8.86 -28.81 -6.92
C ALA A 22 -8.08 -28.71 -8.24
N VAL A 23 -8.65 -28.00 -9.22
CA VAL A 23 -7.96 -27.69 -10.48
C VAL A 23 -6.68 -26.88 -10.23
N ALA A 24 -6.75 -25.83 -9.39
CA ALA A 24 -5.60 -24.98 -9.08
C ALA A 24 -4.47 -25.72 -8.34
N LEU A 25 -4.78 -26.79 -7.62
CA LEU A 25 -3.83 -27.59 -6.86
C LEU A 25 -3.41 -28.90 -7.55
N ASP A 26 -3.95 -29.19 -8.73
CA ASP A 26 -3.78 -30.47 -9.43
C ASP A 26 -4.16 -31.67 -8.54
N LEU A 27 -5.34 -31.58 -7.89
CA LEU A 27 -5.88 -32.59 -6.97
C LEU A 27 -7.30 -32.99 -7.37
N ALA A 28 -7.73 -34.18 -6.91
CA ALA A 28 -9.13 -34.57 -7.00
C ALA A 28 -10.00 -33.75 -6.01
N PRO A 29 -11.25 -33.36 -6.37
CA PRO A 29 -12.15 -32.62 -5.47
C PRO A 29 -12.42 -33.35 -4.13
N SER A 30 -12.43 -34.70 -4.15
CA SER A 30 -12.54 -35.50 -2.94
C SER A 30 -11.34 -35.32 -1.99
N SER A 31 -10.13 -35.23 -2.53
CA SER A 31 -8.90 -35.00 -1.76
C SER A 31 -8.92 -33.60 -1.12
N VAL A 32 -9.34 -32.56 -1.85
CA VAL A 32 -9.52 -31.20 -1.32
C VAL A 32 -10.53 -31.22 -0.18
N SER A 33 -11.71 -31.82 -0.38
CA SER A 33 -12.74 -31.92 0.66
C SER A 33 -12.25 -32.66 1.90
N GLN A 34 -11.49 -33.74 1.71
CA GLN A 34 -10.93 -34.51 2.83
C GLN A 34 -9.89 -33.73 3.61
N GLN A 35 -8.99 -32.99 2.94
CA GLN A 35 -7.98 -32.14 3.60
C GLN A 35 -8.62 -31.03 4.41
N ILE A 36 -9.68 -30.37 3.89
CA ILE A 36 -10.44 -29.38 4.66
C ILE A 36 -11.07 -29.99 5.89
N ARG A 37 -11.78 -31.12 5.77
CA ARG A 37 -12.39 -31.83 6.91
C ARG A 37 -11.35 -32.20 7.97
N THR A 38 -10.20 -32.72 7.56
CA THR A 38 -9.14 -33.10 8.49
C THR A 38 -8.59 -31.88 9.22
N LEU A 39 -8.47 -30.74 8.54
CA LEU A 39 -8.04 -29.47 9.14
C LEU A 39 -9.08 -28.96 10.14
N GLU A 40 -10.37 -28.98 9.78
CA GLU A 40 -11.49 -28.57 10.63
C GLU A 40 -11.57 -29.44 11.90
N VAL A 41 -11.45 -30.74 11.75
CA VAL A 41 -11.38 -31.68 12.89
C VAL A 41 -10.18 -31.39 13.80
N ALA A 42 -9.01 -31.12 13.23
CA ALA A 42 -7.81 -30.86 13.99
C ALA A 42 -7.88 -29.53 14.76
N LEU A 43 -8.69 -28.57 14.29
CA LEU A 43 -8.88 -27.26 14.93
C LEU A 43 -10.15 -27.20 15.80
N GLY A 44 -11.03 -28.20 15.68
CA GLY A 44 -12.31 -28.23 16.39
C GLY A 44 -13.33 -27.21 15.90
N GLU A 45 -13.12 -26.60 14.73
CA GLU A 45 -13.92 -25.50 14.19
C GLU A 45 -14.17 -25.66 12.70
N ALA A 46 -15.39 -25.35 12.25
CA ALA A 46 -15.69 -25.23 10.83
C ALA A 46 -15.03 -23.96 10.25
N LEU A 47 -14.31 -24.09 9.15
CA LEU A 47 -13.59 -22.97 8.51
C LEU A 47 -14.38 -22.36 7.35
N PHE A 48 -15.29 -23.15 6.77
CA PHE A 48 -16.10 -22.71 5.64
C PHE A 48 -17.60 -22.87 5.91
N VAL A 49 -18.37 -22.00 5.26
CA VAL A 49 -19.83 -22.07 5.17
C VAL A 49 -20.24 -22.06 3.71
N ARG A 50 -21.18 -22.91 3.33
CA ARG A 50 -21.75 -22.93 1.98
C ARG A 50 -22.80 -21.84 1.83
N GLY A 51 -22.68 -21.03 0.80
CA GLY A 51 -23.63 -19.99 0.46
C GLY A 51 -23.94 -19.92 -1.02
N PRO A 52 -24.87 -19.04 -1.45
CA PRO A 52 -25.25 -18.87 -2.86
C PRO A 52 -24.09 -18.48 -3.79
N LYS A 53 -23.05 -17.86 -3.22
CA LYS A 53 -21.84 -17.42 -3.94
C LYS A 53 -20.66 -18.39 -3.77
N GLY A 54 -20.93 -19.64 -3.38
CA GLY A 54 -19.91 -20.67 -3.13
C GLY A 54 -19.50 -20.80 -1.66
N MET A 55 -18.26 -21.27 -1.44
CA MET A 55 -17.67 -21.45 -0.11
C MET A 55 -17.20 -20.11 0.47
N GLY A 56 -17.82 -19.66 1.55
CA GLY A 56 -17.41 -18.50 2.31
C GLY A 56 -16.63 -18.88 3.57
N LEU A 57 -15.74 -18.03 4.06
CA LEU A 57 -15.04 -18.25 5.33
C LEU A 57 -15.98 -17.99 6.52
N THR A 58 -15.95 -18.87 7.51
CA THR A 58 -16.51 -18.63 8.84
C THR A 58 -15.69 -17.59 9.61
N ALA A 59 -16.12 -17.23 10.82
CA ALA A 59 -15.31 -16.40 11.73
C ALA A 59 -13.97 -17.08 12.06
N ALA A 60 -13.96 -18.41 12.29
CA ALA A 60 -12.76 -19.20 12.53
C ALA A 60 -11.86 -19.23 11.28
N GLY A 61 -12.45 -19.43 10.08
CA GLY A 61 -11.71 -19.37 8.82
C GLY A 61 -11.04 -18.01 8.57
N ARG A 62 -11.73 -16.91 8.87
CA ARG A 62 -11.14 -15.57 8.79
C ARG A 62 -9.98 -15.38 9.76
N ARG A 63 -10.07 -15.91 10.98
CA ARG A 63 -8.95 -15.88 11.95
C ARG A 63 -7.78 -16.75 11.53
N LEU A 64 -8.04 -17.92 10.95
CA LEU A 64 -6.98 -18.84 10.48
C LEU A 64 -6.22 -18.28 9.29
N ARG A 65 -6.88 -17.56 8.38
CA ARG A 65 -6.32 -17.19 7.08
C ARG A 65 -4.98 -16.43 7.15
N PRO A 66 -4.80 -15.41 7.99
CA PRO A 66 -3.50 -14.75 8.12
C PRO A 66 -2.40 -15.71 8.59
N TRP A 67 -2.72 -16.57 9.54
CA TRP A 67 -1.77 -17.58 10.05
C TRP A 67 -1.40 -18.62 8.99
N ALA A 68 -2.37 -19.10 8.23
CA ALA A 68 -2.14 -20.07 7.14
C ALA A 68 -1.16 -19.49 6.12
N ARG A 69 -1.35 -18.25 5.69
CA ARG A 69 -0.47 -17.56 4.75
C ARG A 69 0.92 -17.34 5.32
N SER A 70 1.01 -16.88 6.56
CA SER A 70 2.30 -16.66 7.22
C SER A 70 3.11 -17.96 7.33
N LEU A 71 2.49 -19.08 7.73
CA LEU A 71 3.15 -20.37 7.84
C LEU A 71 3.60 -20.91 6.47
N LEU A 72 2.79 -20.75 5.43
CA LEU A 72 3.14 -21.16 4.07
C LEU A 72 4.32 -20.33 3.55
N ALA A 73 4.30 -19.01 3.73
CA ALA A 73 5.39 -18.14 3.33
C ALA A 73 6.69 -18.45 4.09
N GLN A 74 6.61 -18.80 5.39
CA GLN A 74 7.77 -19.24 6.16
C GLN A 74 8.36 -20.55 5.67
N ALA A 75 7.50 -21.53 5.34
CA ALA A 75 7.94 -22.81 4.78
C ALA A 75 8.65 -22.63 3.42
N GLU A 76 8.11 -21.79 2.56
CA GLU A 76 8.73 -21.49 1.26
C GLU A 76 10.08 -20.77 1.43
N ARG A 77 10.17 -19.87 2.40
CA ARG A 77 11.46 -19.22 2.74
C ARG A 77 12.51 -20.24 3.20
N ALA A 78 12.13 -21.12 4.10
CA ALA A 78 13.05 -22.17 4.59
C ALA A 78 13.58 -23.04 3.44
N VAL A 79 12.72 -23.42 2.50
CA VAL A 79 13.13 -24.20 1.32
C VAL A 79 14.13 -23.43 0.46
N ARG A 80 13.88 -22.14 0.18
CA ARG A 80 14.80 -21.29 -0.59
C ARG A 80 16.15 -21.13 0.11
N GLU A 81 16.13 -20.89 1.42
CA GLU A 81 17.35 -20.75 2.21
C GLU A 81 18.23 -22.01 2.18
N VAL A 82 17.61 -23.19 2.33
CA VAL A 82 18.31 -24.48 2.22
C VAL A 82 18.91 -24.69 0.82
N ARG A 83 18.24 -24.19 -0.23
CA ARG A 83 18.72 -24.27 -1.62
C ARG A 83 19.80 -23.24 -1.97
N GLY A 84 20.12 -22.32 -1.06
CA GLY A 84 21.04 -21.23 -1.34
C GLY A 84 20.54 -20.25 -2.40
N GLU A 85 19.22 -20.22 -2.65
CA GLU A 85 18.60 -19.26 -3.55
C GLU A 85 18.70 -17.85 -2.96
N ARG A 86 18.84 -16.83 -3.82
CA ARG A 86 18.81 -15.44 -3.38
C ARG A 86 17.52 -15.17 -2.60
N ARG A 87 17.67 -14.40 -1.54
CA ARG A 87 16.52 -14.02 -0.72
C ARG A 87 15.64 -13.05 -1.49
N LEU A 88 14.37 -13.41 -1.64
CA LEU A 88 13.36 -12.51 -2.21
C LEU A 88 12.63 -11.77 -1.09
N LEU A 89 12.66 -10.43 -1.13
CA LEU A 89 11.85 -9.54 -0.32
C LEU A 89 10.77 -8.91 -1.19
N ARG A 90 9.54 -8.90 -0.70
CA ARG A 90 8.40 -8.27 -1.38
C ARG A 90 8.07 -6.97 -0.68
N LEU A 91 8.33 -5.87 -1.36
CA LEU A 91 8.09 -4.51 -0.88
C LEU A 91 6.86 -3.92 -1.56
N GLY A 92 5.86 -3.54 -0.77
CA GLY A 92 4.72 -2.77 -1.25
C GLY A 92 5.05 -1.29 -1.31
N ALA A 93 4.49 -0.57 -2.28
CA ALA A 93 4.57 0.89 -2.30
C ALA A 93 3.36 1.50 -3.01
N LEU A 94 2.92 2.67 -2.55
CA LEU A 94 1.99 3.46 -3.34
C LEU A 94 2.65 3.82 -4.69
N GLU A 95 1.87 3.79 -5.78
CA GLU A 95 2.35 3.99 -7.17
C GLU A 95 3.27 5.22 -7.28
N THR A 96 2.90 6.34 -6.66
CA THR A 96 3.70 7.57 -6.66
C THR A 96 5.05 7.40 -5.94
N ILE A 97 5.06 6.65 -4.83
CA ILE A 97 6.26 6.37 -4.04
C ILE A 97 7.13 5.33 -4.75
N ALA A 98 6.51 4.35 -5.41
CA ALA A 98 7.22 3.34 -6.20
C ALA A 98 8.09 3.98 -7.31
N GLY A 99 7.60 5.06 -7.93
CA GLY A 99 8.35 5.77 -8.97
C GLY A 99 9.39 6.79 -8.46
N SER A 100 9.22 7.31 -7.23
CA SER A 100 10.07 8.41 -6.73
C SER A 100 11.09 7.98 -5.68
N HIS A 101 10.70 7.20 -4.68
CA HIS A 101 11.55 6.85 -3.52
C HIS A 101 12.11 5.43 -3.58
N VAL A 102 11.31 4.47 -4.07
CA VAL A 102 11.74 3.07 -4.12
C VAL A 102 13.02 2.86 -4.91
N PRO A 103 13.28 3.49 -6.07
CA PRO A 103 14.53 3.30 -6.81
C PRO A 103 15.78 3.58 -5.98
N GLN A 104 15.77 4.62 -5.16
CA GLN A 104 16.89 4.97 -4.28
C GLN A 104 17.06 3.96 -3.14
N VAL A 105 15.96 3.46 -2.57
CA VAL A 105 15.98 2.39 -1.55
C VAL A 105 16.60 1.14 -2.15
N LEU A 106 16.18 0.74 -3.35
CA LEU A 106 16.70 -0.45 -4.03
C LEU A 106 18.18 -0.33 -4.40
N ALA A 107 18.62 0.83 -4.91
CA ALA A 107 20.03 1.07 -5.24
C ALA A 107 20.92 0.88 -3.99
N ARG A 108 20.54 1.49 -2.87
CA ARG A 108 21.30 1.36 -1.60
C ARG A 108 21.23 -0.04 -1.00
N LEU A 109 20.09 -0.71 -1.12
CA LEU A 109 19.98 -2.09 -0.68
C LEU A 109 20.90 -3.00 -1.49
N ALA A 110 20.93 -2.85 -2.81
CA ALA A 110 21.77 -3.64 -3.69
C ALA A 110 23.29 -3.50 -3.39
N GLU A 111 23.72 -2.30 -3.00
CA GLU A 111 25.12 -2.06 -2.58
C GLU A 111 25.46 -2.80 -1.27
N ARG A 112 24.54 -2.86 -0.32
CA ARG A 112 24.77 -3.45 0.99
C ARG A 112 24.50 -4.95 1.05
N ARG A 113 23.51 -5.39 0.29
CA ARG A 113 22.97 -6.76 0.31
C ARG A 113 22.71 -7.27 -1.11
N PRO A 114 23.77 -7.53 -1.89
CA PRO A 114 23.65 -8.05 -3.28
C PRO A 114 23.05 -9.47 -3.31
N ASP A 115 22.94 -10.13 -2.15
CA ASP A 115 22.31 -11.44 -1.98
C ASP A 115 20.77 -11.37 -1.86
N ILE A 116 20.20 -10.17 -1.82
CA ILE A 116 18.75 -9.96 -1.69
C ILE A 116 18.18 -9.45 -3.01
N ASP A 117 17.22 -10.17 -3.56
CA ASP A 117 16.37 -9.69 -4.64
C ASP A 117 15.12 -9.03 -4.06
N VAL A 118 14.65 -7.95 -4.67
CA VAL A 118 13.43 -7.26 -4.23
C VAL A 118 12.39 -7.27 -5.34
N GLU A 119 11.19 -7.75 -5.03
CA GLU A 119 10.01 -7.62 -5.86
C GLU A 119 9.15 -6.47 -5.33
N VAL A 120 8.85 -5.49 -6.19
CA VAL A 120 8.05 -4.32 -5.81
C VAL A 120 6.62 -4.46 -6.30
N HIS A 121 5.68 -4.41 -5.36
CA HIS A 121 4.25 -4.40 -5.63
C HIS A 121 3.71 -2.97 -5.47
N SER A 122 3.31 -2.35 -6.58
CA SER A 122 2.73 -1.01 -6.53
C SER A 122 1.21 -1.05 -6.57
N ASP A 123 0.56 -0.21 -5.75
CA ASP A 123 -0.88 -0.02 -5.75
C ASP A 123 -1.21 1.49 -5.60
N ARG A 124 -2.40 1.87 -6.04
CA ARG A 124 -2.95 3.23 -5.86
C ARG A 124 -3.61 3.41 -4.51
N ALA A 125 -4.06 2.30 -3.92
CA ALA A 125 -4.77 2.25 -2.65
C ALA A 125 -3.90 1.55 -1.59
N ARG A 126 -3.81 2.15 -0.42
CA ARG A 126 -3.03 1.57 0.69
C ARG A 126 -3.66 0.33 1.30
N ASP A 127 -4.99 0.20 1.24
CA ASP A 127 -5.72 -0.87 1.93
C ASP A 127 -5.28 -2.26 1.44
N GLY A 128 -5.04 -2.40 0.13
CA GLY A 128 -4.46 -3.60 -0.45
C GLY A 128 -3.06 -3.89 0.10
N LEU A 129 -2.19 -2.88 0.11
CA LEU A 129 -0.82 -3.00 0.62
C LEU A 129 -0.78 -3.35 2.12
N LEU A 130 -1.60 -2.68 2.95
CA LEU A 130 -1.68 -2.97 4.38
C LEU A 130 -2.25 -4.37 4.65
N SER A 131 -3.26 -4.80 3.88
CA SER A 131 -3.77 -6.17 3.95
C SER A 131 -2.68 -7.19 3.59
N ASP A 132 -1.89 -6.91 2.55
CA ASP A 132 -0.82 -7.79 2.09
C ASP A 132 0.33 -7.88 3.10
N VAL A 133 0.67 -6.78 3.79
CA VAL A 133 1.61 -6.78 4.92
C VAL A 133 1.04 -7.59 6.08
N THR A 134 -0.21 -7.32 6.48
CA THR A 134 -0.86 -8.02 7.61
C THR A 134 -0.94 -9.54 7.36
N GLU A 135 -1.20 -9.93 6.11
CA GLU A 135 -1.30 -11.33 5.71
C GLU A 135 0.06 -11.98 5.36
N GLY A 136 1.16 -11.22 5.44
CA GLY A 136 2.52 -11.71 5.17
C GLY A 136 2.81 -11.99 3.69
N ARG A 137 2.03 -11.41 2.77
CA ARG A 137 2.34 -11.42 1.33
C ARG A 137 3.43 -10.43 0.97
N LEU A 138 3.51 -9.33 1.71
CA LEU A 138 4.58 -8.33 1.66
C LEU A 138 5.33 -8.34 2.99
N GLU A 139 6.63 -8.17 2.93
CA GLU A 139 7.46 -8.01 4.12
C GLU A 139 7.32 -6.60 4.71
N ALA A 140 7.15 -5.59 3.86
CA ALA A 140 6.90 -4.21 4.27
C ALA A 140 6.17 -3.43 3.16
N ALA A 141 5.64 -2.24 3.51
CA ALA A 141 5.04 -1.32 2.55
C ALA A 141 5.41 0.13 2.83
N LEU A 142 5.69 0.91 1.79
CA LEU A 142 5.89 2.35 1.82
C LEU A 142 4.58 3.08 1.52
N LEU A 143 4.12 3.87 2.47
CA LEU A 143 2.84 4.57 2.45
C LEU A 143 3.01 6.05 2.75
N LEU A 144 1.99 6.84 2.45
CA LEU A 144 1.84 8.21 2.94
C LEU A 144 0.73 8.25 3.98
N ASP A 145 1.02 8.84 5.13
CA ASP A 145 0.08 8.99 6.24
C ASP A 145 0.32 10.33 6.97
N SER A 146 -0.38 10.57 8.06
CA SER A 146 -0.24 11.76 8.90
C SER A 146 -0.48 11.43 10.38
N GLY A 147 -0.03 12.31 11.28
CA GLY A 147 -0.22 12.14 12.73
C GLY A 147 0.73 11.11 13.35
N SER A 148 0.53 10.81 14.65
CA SER A 148 1.40 9.95 15.45
C SER A 148 1.12 8.45 15.30
N ASP A 149 -0.03 8.10 14.74
CA ASP A 149 -0.50 6.71 14.65
C ASP A 149 -0.75 6.30 13.21
N LEU A 150 -0.76 4.99 12.94
CA LEU A 150 -1.14 4.46 11.65
C LEU A 150 -2.64 4.71 11.41
N GLY A 151 -2.98 5.37 10.32
CA GLY A 151 -4.36 5.75 10.00
C GLY A 151 -4.69 7.21 10.33
N GLY A 152 -3.70 8.03 10.63
CA GLY A 152 -3.88 9.46 10.91
C GLY A 152 -4.56 10.24 9.79
N LEU A 153 -4.51 9.78 8.54
CA LEU A 153 -5.30 10.31 7.43
C LEU A 153 -6.79 9.95 7.49
N GLY A 154 -7.21 9.11 8.44
CA GLY A 154 -8.63 8.73 8.63
C GLY A 154 -9.02 7.39 8.02
N PHE A 155 -8.07 6.57 7.62
CA PHE A 155 -8.35 5.19 7.23
C PHE A 155 -8.29 4.23 8.43
N PRO A 156 -9.08 3.15 8.46
CA PRO A 156 -8.95 2.15 9.50
C PRO A 156 -7.66 1.35 9.30
N ALA A 157 -6.80 1.35 10.33
CA ALA A 157 -5.68 0.42 10.32
C ALA A 157 -6.23 -1.02 10.40
N PRO A 158 -5.69 -1.98 9.61
CA PRO A 158 -6.12 -3.36 9.71
C PRO A 158 -5.81 -3.92 11.10
N ALA A 159 -6.66 -4.85 11.55
CA ALA A 159 -6.42 -5.56 12.80
C ALA A 159 -5.18 -6.45 12.66
N GLY A 160 -4.12 -6.15 13.42
CA GLY A 160 -2.86 -6.92 13.43
C GLY A 160 -1.73 -6.13 14.08
N PRO A 161 -0.65 -6.80 14.48
CA PRO A 161 0.51 -6.14 15.07
C PRO A 161 1.34 -5.51 13.94
N LEU A 162 0.97 -4.30 13.54
CA LEU A 162 1.72 -3.50 12.58
C LEU A 162 2.59 -2.48 13.31
N ALA A 163 3.85 -2.43 12.97
CA ALA A 163 4.79 -1.39 13.34
C ALA A 163 5.05 -0.48 12.12
N PHE A 164 5.47 0.74 12.36
CA PHE A 164 5.87 1.67 11.30
C PHE A 164 7.01 2.58 11.77
N LEU A 165 7.69 3.13 10.78
CA LEU A 165 8.71 4.16 10.96
C LEU A 165 8.44 5.31 9.99
N ASP A 166 8.38 6.52 10.51
CA ASP A 166 8.38 7.73 9.69
C ASP A 166 9.79 7.94 9.13
N LEU A 167 9.89 8.01 7.81
CA LEU A 167 11.15 8.16 7.10
C LEU A 167 11.44 9.62 6.80
N ASP A 168 10.46 10.32 6.21
CA ASP A 168 10.63 11.70 5.72
C ASP A 168 9.30 12.45 5.71
N PRO A 169 9.30 13.76 6.00
CA PRO A 169 8.17 14.62 5.71
C PRO A 169 7.98 14.75 4.19
N VAL A 170 6.74 14.68 3.75
CA VAL A 170 6.35 14.82 2.34
C VAL A 170 5.48 16.06 2.19
N PRO A 171 6.09 17.20 1.80
CA PRO A 171 5.37 18.43 1.59
C PRO A 171 4.30 18.27 0.51
N LEU A 172 3.07 18.66 0.84
CA LEU A 172 1.99 18.80 -0.11
C LEU A 172 1.98 20.18 -0.76
N THR A 173 1.53 20.27 -1.98
CA THR A 173 1.28 21.53 -2.66
C THR A 173 -0.03 21.46 -3.45
N LEU A 174 -0.82 22.52 -3.40
CA LEU A 174 -1.97 22.70 -4.25
C LEU A 174 -1.49 23.44 -5.50
N VAL A 175 -1.72 22.87 -6.69
CA VAL A 175 -1.20 23.44 -7.94
C VAL A 175 -2.31 23.66 -8.95
N ALA A 176 -2.08 24.63 -9.84
CA ALA A 176 -2.96 24.98 -10.94
C ALA A 176 -2.13 25.42 -12.16
N ALA A 177 -2.78 25.59 -13.33
CA ALA A 177 -2.18 26.28 -14.48
C ALA A 177 -1.87 27.74 -14.14
N PRO A 178 -0.85 28.37 -14.76
CA PRO A 178 -0.45 29.76 -14.48
C PRO A 178 -1.56 30.78 -14.67
N GLY A 179 -2.47 30.54 -15.61
CA GLY A 179 -3.64 31.42 -15.86
C GLY A 179 -4.83 31.21 -14.94
N HIS A 180 -4.72 30.37 -13.93
CA HIS A 180 -5.82 30.10 -13.01
C HIS A 180 -6.12 31.33 -12.12
N ARG A 181 -7.40 31.62 -11.85
CA ARG A 181 -7.84 32.81 -11.09
C ARG A 181 -7.24 32.93 -9.70
N LEU A 182 -6.86 31.80 -9.08
CA LEU A 182 -6.25 31.76 -7.75
C LEU A 182 -4.72 31.91 -7.80
N ALA A 183 -4.08 31.86 -8.97
CA ALA A 183 -2.62 31.89 -9.09
C ALA A 183 -1.99 33.22 -8.64
N ALA A 184 -2.73 34.34 -8.77
CA ALA A 184 -2.29 35.65 -8.36
C ALA A 184 -2.71 36.06 -6.92
N ARG A 185 -3.42 35.14 -6.20
CA ARG A 185 -3.88 35.40 -4.84
C ARG A 185 -2.91 34.84 -3.81
N THR A 186 -2.71 35.58 -2.74
CA THR A 186 -1.94 35.18 -1.57
C THR A 186 -2.86 34.82 -0.40
N GLU A 187 -2.33 34.11 0.57
CA GLU A 187 -3.03 33.76 1.82
C GLU A 187 -4.38 33.09 1.59
N LEU A 188 -4.41 32.11 0.67
CA LEU A 188 -5.63 31.38 0.39
C LEU A 188 -6.10 30.56 1.60
N THR A 189 -7.41 30.43 1.70
CA THR A 189 -8.08 29.58 2.67
C THR A 189 -8.90 28.50 1.94
N SER A 190 -9.36 27.47 2.66
CA SER A 190 -10.25 26.46 2.09
C SER A 190 -11.56 27.04 1.56
N ALA A 191 -12.01 28.19 2.08
CA ALA A 191 -13.22 28.89 1.59
C ALA A 191 -13.02 29.46 0.17
N ASP A 192 -11.82 29.87 -0.18
CA ASP A 192 -11.50 30.40 -1.53
C ASP A 192 -11.56 29.33 -2.62
N LEU A 193 -11.50 28.06 -2.22
CA LEU A 193 -11.58 26.91 -3.11
C LEU A 193 -13.03 26.48 -3.43
N HIS A 194 -14.03 27.19 -2.87
CA HIS A 194 -15.43 26.85 -3.11
C HIS A 194 -15.77 26.92 -4.60
N GLY A 195 -16.36 25.84 -5.11
CA GLY A 195 -16.74 25.70 -6.51
C GLY A 195 -15.59 25.38 -7.47
N GLU A 196 -14.32 25.36 -7.00
CA GLU A 196 -13.21 24.90 -7.83
C GLU A 196 -13.30 23.42 -8.15
N ARG A 197 -12.74 23.03 -9.30
CA ARG A 197 -12.62 21.64 -9.72
C ARG A 197 -11.33 21.05 -9.12
N LEU A 198 -11.46 20.23 -8.09
CA LEU A 198 -10.34 19.49 -7.52
C LEU A 198 -10.17 18.16 -8.25
N LEU A 199 -9.09 18.04 -8.99
CA LEU A 199 -8.71 16.80 -9.68
C LEU A 199 -8.19 15.80 -8.65
N VAL A 200 -8.78 14.60 -8.64
CA VAL A 200 -8.52 13.57 -7.62
C VAL A 200 -8.39 12.19 -8.23
N ASN A 201 -7.78 11.28 -7.48
CA ASN A 201 -7.65 9.86 -7.81
C ASN A 201 -8.89 9.07 -7.31
N VAL A 202 -8.69 7.99 -6.60
CA VAL A 202 -9.72 7.16 -5.95
C VAL A 202 -9.84 7.54 -4.47
N PRO A 203 -11.01 7.33 -3.83
CA PRO A 203 -11.23 7.71 -2.43
C PRO A 203 -10.22 7.09 -1.43
N GLU A 204 -9.71 5.90 -1.75
CA GLU A 204 -8.73 5.17 -0.94
C GLU A 204 -7.29 5.71 -1.10
N CYS A 205 -7.09 6.70 -1.98
CA CYS A 205 -5.79 7.34 -2.19
C CYS A 205 -5.47 8.35 -1.08
N SER A 206 -4.22 8.39 -0.63
CA SER A 206 -3.75 9.34 0.40
C SER A 206 -4.03 10.81 0.05
N PHE A 207 -3.91 11.17 -1.23
CA PHE A 207 -4.15 12.55 -1.67
C PHE A 207 -5.64 12.93 -1.67
N TRP A 208 -6.54 11.97 -1.96
CA TRP A 208 -7.97 12.21 -1.78
C TRP A 208 -8.29 12.47 -0.31
N MET A 209 -7.82 11.60 0.58
CA MET A 209 -8.10 11.72 2.02
C MET A 209 -7.47 12.99 2.61
N ALA A 210 -6.24 13.32 2.21
CA ALA A 210 -5.63 14.60 2.58
C ALA A 210 -6.47 15.78 2.07
N GLY A 211 -6.93 15.72 0.82
CA GLY A 211 -7.81 16.74 0.24
C GLY A 211 -9.12 16.89 1.01
N ASP A 212 -9.77 15.80 1.38
CA ASP A 212 -11.00 15.85 2.18
C ASP A 212 -10.78 16.45 3.57
N ARG A 213 -9.68 16.09 4.22
CA ARG A 213 -9.36 16.55 5.57
C ARG A 213 -8.91 18.01 5.62
N ILE A 214 -8.11 18.44 4.63
CA ILE A 214 -7.48 19.76 4.61
C ILE A 214 -8.37 20.78 3.90
N LEU A 215 -8.91 20.42 2.74
CA LEU A 215 -9.67 21.34 1.88
C LEU A 215 -11.17 21.32 2.16
N GLY A 216 -11.64 20.32 2.90
CA GLY A 216 -13.05 20.17 3.23
C GLY A 216 -13.95 19.94 1.98
N PRO A 217 -15.27 20.13 2.08
CA PRO A 217 -16.23 19.85 1.02
C PRO A 217 -16.32 20.93 -0.06
N GLY A 218 -15.64 22.08 0.10
CA GLY A 218 -15.78 23.27 -0.77
C GLY A 218 -15.51 23.02 -2.25
N PRO A 219 -14.38 22.41 -2.63
CA PRO A 219 -14.10 22.13 -4.04
C PRO A 219 -14.86 20.91 -4.57
N LYS A 220 -15.28 20.99 -5.85
CA LYS A 220 -15.93 19.87 -6.55
C LYS A 220 -14.91 18.83 -6.99
N ARG A 221 -15.00 17.60 -6.46
CA ARG A 221 -14.08 16.50 -6.84
C ARG A 221 -14.38 16.02 -8.27
N VAL A 222 -13.31 15.96 -9.07
CA VAL A 222 -13.34 15.45 -10.45
C VAL A 222 -12.31 14.31 -10.54
N ARG A 223 -12.79 13.10 -10.78
CA ARG A 223 -11.91 11.93 -10.93
C ARG A 223 -11.13 12.03 -12.23
N ALA A 224 -9.82 12.22 -12.13
CA ALA A 224 -8.91 12.33 -13.26
C ALA A 224 -8.07 11.06 -13.47
N GLY A 225 -7.81 10.29 -12.43
CA GLY A 225 -6.97 9.09 -12.51
C GLY A 225 -5.72 9.19 -11.62
N GLY A 226 -4.61 8.57 -12.03
CA GLY A 226 -3.34 8.61 -11.30
C GLY A 226 -2.68 9.99 -11.31
N VAL A 227 -1.63 10.14 -10.48
CA VAL A 227 -0.90 11.43 -10.32
C VAL A 227 -0.43 12.04 -11.65
N PRO A 228 0.14 11.27 -12.61
CA PRO A 228 0.52 11.84 -13.90
C PRO A 228 -0.65 12.47 -14.66
N VAL A 229 -1.83 11.85 -14.59
CA VAL A 229 -3.05 12.37 -15.26
C VAL A 229 -3.57 13.61 -14.54
N MET A 230 -3.61 13.60 -13.21
CA MET A 230 -4.01 14.76 -12.41
C MET A 230 -3.11 15.97 -12.71
N ARG A 231 -1.79 15.75 -12.77
CA ARG A 231 -0.81 16.78 -13.14
C ARG A 231 -1.08 17.32 -14.55
N ALA A 232 -1.15 16.46 -15.56
CA ALA A 232 -1.39 16.87 -16.94
C ALA A 232 -2.69 17.66 -17.10
N TRP A 233 -3.77 17.24 -16.41
CA TRP A 233 -5.03 17.98 -16.45
C TRP A 233 -4.92 19.36 -15.79
N ALA A 234 -4.18 19.46 -14.67
CA ALA A 234 -3.93 20.74 -14.02
C ALA A 234 -3.12 21.69 -14.90
N GLU A 235 -2.06 21.20 -15.58
CA GLU A 235 -1.26 21.94 -16.55
C GLU A 235 -2.10 22.53 -17.69
N HIS A 236 -3.16 21.82 -18.10
CA HIS A 236 -4.11 22.27 -19.13
C HIS A 236 -5.29 23.09 -18.59
N GLY A 237 -5.25 23.51 -17.32
CA GLY A 237 -6.28 24.36 -16.72
C GLY A 237 -7.64 23.67 -16.47
N LEU A 238 -7.70 22.33 -16.45
CA LEU A 238 -8.92 21.59 -16.23
C LEU A 238 -9.36 21.54 -14.77
N GLY A 239 -8.54 22.04 -13.85
CA GLY A 239 -8.81 22.13 -12.42
C GLY A 239 -7.52 22.32 -11.61
N ILE A 240 -7.66 22.33 -10.30
CA ILE A 240 -6.57 22.34 -9.33
C ILE A 240 -6.30 20.94 -8.81
N THR A 241 -5.11 20.65 -8.31
CA THR A 241 -4.81 19.34 -7.72
C THR A 241 -3.88 19.44 -6.52
N LEU A 242 -4.11 18.63 -5.49
CA LEU A 242 -3.29 18.51 -4.29
C LEU A 242 -2.36 17.31 -4.44
N LEU A 243 -1.06 17.56 -4.53
CA LEU A 243 -0.06 16.53 -4.78
C LEU A 243 1.21 16.76 -3.94
N PRO A 244 2.04 15.73 -3.73
CA PRO A 244 3.37 15.92 -3.18
C PRO A 244 4.20 16.84 -4.07
N ARG A 245 4.99 17.69 -3.44
CA ARG A 245 5.83 18.66 -4.15
C ARG A 245 6.77 18.01 -5.14
N PHE A 246 7.36 16.85 -4.79
CA PHE A 246 8.23 16.09 -5.70
C PHE A 246 7.53 15.63 -6.99
N ALA A 247 6.22 15.35 -6.93
CA ALA A 247 5.47 14.87 -8.09
C ALA A 247 5.12 15.96 -9.12
N VAL A 248 5.25 17.23 -8.73
CA VAL A 248 4.95 18.41 -9.56
C VAL A 248 6.16 19.33 -9.73
N ALA A 249 7.33 18.94 -9.24
CA ALA A 249 8.54 19.76 -9.26
C ALA A 249 8.91 20.25 -10.66
N ASP A 250 8.89 19.37 -11.66
CA ASP A 250 9.19 19.72 -13.06
C ASP A 250 8.19 20.73 -13.62
N GLY A 251 6.89 20.55 -13.32
CA GLY A 251 5.84 21.47 -13.74
C GLY A 251 5.97 22.85 -13.11
N LEU A 252 6.35 22.90 -11.84
CA LEU A 252 6.64 24.15 -11.13
C LEU A 252 7.90 24.84 -11.67
N HIS A 253 8.96 24.07 -11.92
CA HIS A 253 10.22 24.60 -12.45
C HIS A 253 10.08 25.14 -13.87
N SER A 254 9.35 24.45 -14.73
CA SER A 254 9.09 24.87 -16.12
C SER A 254 8.05 25.98 -16.25
N GLY A 255 7.34 26.30 -15.18
CA GLY A 255 6.23 27.25 -15.20
C GLY A 255 4.94 26.70 -15.86
N ALA A 256 4.86 25.41 -16.13
CA ALA A 256 3.62 24.77 -16.59
C ALA A 256 2.57 24.67 -15.49
N LEU A 257 3.01 24.70 -14.23
CA LEU A 257 2.18 24.77 -13.03
C LEU A 257 2.64 25.91 -12.14
N VAL A 258 1.73 26.43 -11.33
CA VAL A 258 2.01 27.35 -10.22
C VAL A 258 1.49 26.75 -8.92
N ALA A 259 2.24 26.95 -7.84
CA ALA A 259 1.77 26.63 -6.52
C ALA A 259 0.77 27.71 -6.05
N LEU A 260 -0.35 27.27 -5.52
CA LEU A 260 -1.33 28.15 -4.88
C LEU A 260 -0.92 28.34 -3.42
N ASP A 261 -0.95 29.59 -2.97
CA ASP A 261 -0.51 29.99 -1.62
C ASP A 261 -1.55 29.61 -0.56
N LEU A 262 -1.60 28.32 -0.25
CA LEU A 262 -2.44 27.73 0.78
C LEU A 262 -1.55 27.00 1.80
N PRO A 263 -1.62 27.32 3.10
CA PRO A 263 -0.92 26.57 4.13
C PRO A 263 -1.39 25.09 4.17
N LEU A 264 -0.46 24.18 4.01
CA LEU A 264 -0.73 22.75 3.96
C LEU A 264 0.17 22.00 4.94
N PRO A 265 -0.35 21.03 5.71
CA PRO A 265 0.49 20.16 6.51
C PRO A 265 1.24 19.16 5.61
N ASP A 266 2.41 18.77 6.06
CA ASP A 266 3.14 17.68 5.44
C ASP A 266 2.47 16.33 5.74
N LEU A 267 2.62 15.38 4.83
CA LEU A 267 2.43 13.97 5.11
C LEU A 267 3.76 13.35 5.57
N SER A 268 3.69 12.19 6.19
CA SER A 268 4.85 11.35 6.50
C SER A 268 4.96 10.22 5.49
N LEU A 269 6.14 10.03 4.90
CA LEU A 269 6.48 8.78 4.24
C LEU A 269 6.76 7.74 5.31
N ARG A 270 5.94 6.69 5.36
CA ARG A 270 6.01 5.61 6.35
C ARG A 270 6.40 4.31 5.72
N LEU A 271 7.35 3.62 6.33
CA LEU A 271 7.57 2.21 6.11
C LEU A 271 6.79 1.43 7.17
N VAL A 272 5.91 0.54 6.73
CA VAL A 272 5.03 -0.27 7.60
C VAL A 272 5.37 -1.74 7.42
N TRP A 273 5.45 -2.49 8.52
CA TRP A 273 5.73 -3.93 8.54
C TRP A 273 4.97 -4.61 9.69
N ARG A 274 5.02 -5.93 9.74
CA ARG A 274 4.49 -6.68 10.90
C ARG A 274 5.50 -6.68 12.03
N GLU A 275 5.09 -6.29 13.22
CA GLU A 275 5.92 -6.23 14.42
C GLU A 275 6.59 -7.58 14.74
N ASP A 276 5.85 -8.69 14.60
CA ASP A 276 6.38 -10.05 14.82
C ASP A 276 7.41 -10.49 13.76
N GLN A 277 7.62 -9.70 12.72
CA GLN A 277 8.59 -9.95 11.64
C GLN A 277 9.78 -8.99 11.63
N GLU A 278 9.89 -8.10 12.60
CA GLU A 278 11.00 -7.12 12.68
C GLU A 278 12.38 -7.78 12.70
N ALA A 279 12.48 -8.98 13.28
CA ALA A 279 13.72 -9.77 13.30
C ALA A 279 14.06 -10.47 11.97
N LEU A 280 13.21 -10.34 10.92
CA LEU A 280 13.51 -10.95 9.63
C LEU A 280 14.78 -10.32 9.03
N PRO A 281 15.80 -11.16 8.72
CA PRO A 281 16.94 -10.69 7.97
C PRO A 281 16.46 -10.09 6.64
N GLY A 282 16.98 -8.92 6.29
CA GLY A 282 16.60 -8.15 5.10
C GLY A 282 15.56 -7.07 5.37
N LEU A 283 14.61 -7.23 6.30
CA LEU A 283 13.71 -6.14 6.68
C LEU A 283 14.49 -4.98 7.31
N ARG A 284 15.43 -5.27 8.23
CA ARG A 284 16.32 -4.27 8.80
C ARG A 284 17.18 -3.58 7.74
N ASP A 285 17.61 -4.32 6.72
CA ASP A 285 18.39 -3.76 5.61
C ASP A 285 17.54 -2.81 4.76
N ILE A 286 16.25 -3.13 4.52
CA ILE A 286 15.29 -2.20 3.89
C ILE A 286 15.07 -0.96 4.78
N LEU A 287 14.88 -1.13 6.10
CA LEU A 287 14.74 -0.01 7.03
C LEU A 287 15.95 0.94 6.93
N TYR A 288 17.18 0.41 6.99
CA TYR A 288 18.38 1.21 6.84
C TYR A 288 18.50 1.87 5.46
N ALA A 289 18.20 1.15 4.39
CA ALA A 289 18.24 1.67 3.04
C ALA A 289 17.18 2.78 2.84
N ALA A 290 16.01 2.64 3.42
CA ALA A 290 14.93 3.62 3.36
C ALA A 290 15.28 4.89 4.15
N VAL A 291 15.76 4.77 5.40
CA VAL A 291 16.18 5.93 6.22
C VAL A 291 17.33 6.69 5.56
N ALA A 292 18.32 5.97 5.03
CA ALA A 292 19.46 6.60 4.36
C ALA A 292 19.13 7.16 2.96
N ALA A 293 17.97 6.78 2.35
CA ALA A 293 17.52 7.27 1.06
C ALA A 293 16.90 8.67 1.12
N VAL A 294 16.63 9.17 2.33
CA VAL A 294 16.18 10.53 2.56
C VAL A 294 17.35 11.48 2.29
N PRO A 295 17.31 12.37 1.30
CA PRO A 295 18.33 13.41 1.17
C PRO A 295 18.25 14.27 2.42
N SER A 296 19.35 14.38 3.15
CA SER A 296 19.47 15.36 4.23
C SER A 296 19.13 16.71 3.61
N GLY A 297 17.94 17.24 3.95
CA GLY A 297 17.44 18.47 3.35
C GLY A 297 18.50 19.56 3.43
N GLU A 298 18.80 20.17 2.32
CA GLU A 298 19.43 21.47 2.33
C GLU A 298 18.50 22.44 3.07
N LEU A 299 19.00 22.91 4.22
CA LEU A 299 18.44 23.97 5.06
C LEU A 299 18.29 25.27 4.27
#